data_03d4354cf2ecb95cad25dad7d066fe7d
#
_entry.id   03d4354cf2ecb95cad25dad7d066fe7d
#
_cell.length_a   1.000
_cell.length_b   1.000
_cell.length_c   1.000
_cell.angle_alpha   90.00
_cell.angle_beta   90.00
_cell.angle_gamma   90.00
#
_symmetry.space_group_name_H-M   'P 1'
#
loop_
_entity.id
_entity.type
_entity.pdbx_description
1 polymer ?
#
loop_
_entity_poly.entity_id
_entity_poly.type
_entity_poly.pdbx_seq_one_letter_code
_entity_poly.pdbx_strand_id
1 'polypeptide(L)'
;MTDDRHLPGRHLIDAYGGGGFRLADLGHRGSLLGLPSGMWAWPYAAPAELDEAAFARVFAEADEIDTLLIGMGRDIAGLKPALREAFRAAGIVAEPMATGAAARTWNILVGERRRVAAALLAVP
;
A
#
# COMPACT_ATOMS: atom_id res chain seq x y z
N MET A 1 6.97 21.78 0.04
CA MET A 1 6.78 20.85 1.17
C MET A 1 6.47 19.47 0.63
N THR A 2 7.25 18.51 1.01
CA THR A 2 6.95 17.13 0.64
C THR A 2 5.75 16.64 1.45
N ASP A 3 4.93 15.80 0.84
CA ASP A 3 3.81 15.22 1.53
C ASP A 3 4.30 14.02 2.34
N ASP A 4 4.85 14.29 3.51
CA ASP A 4 5.42 13.28 4.41
C ASP A 4 4.46 12.93 5.55
N ARG A 5 3.17 13.08 5.33
CA ARG A 5 2.19 12.73 6.35
C ARG A 5 2.40 11.28 6.75
N HIS A 6 2.60 11.08 8.04
CA HIS A 6 2.98 9.81 8.61
C HIS A 6 2.31 9.60 9.95
N LEU A 7 1.64 8.47 10.08
CA LEU A 7 1.05 8.04 11.34
C LEU A 7 1.80 6.78 11.78
N PRO A 8 2.55 6.83 12.90
CA PRO A 8 3.34 5.68 13.35
C PRO A 8 2.50 4.44 13.57
N GLY A 9 3.07 3.28 13.22
CA GLY A 9 2.44 1.99 13.43
C GLY A 9 1.47 1.61 12.31
N ARG A 10 1.15 0.32 12.25
CA ARG A 10 0.16 -0.19 11.31
C ARG A 10 -1.23 0.04 11.89
N HIS A 11 -2.10 0.68 11.12
CA HIS A 11 -3.47 0.96 11.53
C HIS A 11 -4.46 0.27 10.60
N LEU A 12 -5.55 -0.21 11.13
CA LEU A 12 -6.62 -0.78 10.33
C LEU A 12 -7.28 0.32 9.49
N ILE A 13 -7.76 -0.07 8.31
CA ILE A 13 -8.48 0.83 7.42
C ILE A 13 -9.96 0.64 7.67
N ASP A 14 -10.62 1.67 8.16
CA ASP A 14 -12.03 1.62 8.55
C ASP A 14 -12.97 1.80 7.36
N ALA A 15 -12.54 2.59 6.38
CA ALA A 15 -13.33 2.84 5.18
C ALA A 15 -12.42 3.34 4.05
N TYR A 16 -12.89 3.18 2.82
CA TYR A 16 -12.21 3.72 1.65
C TYR A 16 -13.25 4.18 0.63
N GLY A 17 -12.83 5.07 -0.28
CA GLY A 17 -13.70 5.65 -1.28
C GLY A 17 -13.68 7.18 -1.20
N GLY A 18 -14.36 7.82 -2.13
CA GLY A 18 -14.38 9.28 -2.15
C GLY A 18 -13.01 9.91 -2.34
N GLY A 19 -12.07 9.18 -2.92
CA GLY A 19 -10.72 9.66 -3.16
C GLY A 19 -9.77 9.49 -1.98
N GLY A 20 -10.11 8.66 -0.99
CA GLY A 20 -9.25 8.50 0.18
C GLY A 20 -9.58 7.34 1.07
N PHE A 21 -9.10 7.41 2.29
CA PHE A 21 -9.22 6.35 3.29
C PHE A 21 -9.54 6.95 4.65
N ARG A 22 -10.14 6.12 5.52
CA ARG A 22 -10.37 6.49 6.91
C ARG A 22 -9.66 5.48 7.80
N LEU A 23 -8.86 5.99 8.73
CA LEU A 23 -8.09 5.17 9.66
C LEU A 23 -7.79 5.99 10.91
N ALA A 24 -7.77 5.33 12.09
CA ALA A 24 -7.46 5.99 13.37
C ALA A 24 -8.31 7.25 13.59
N ASP A 25 -9.58 7.21 13.23
CA ASP A 25 -10.50 8.33 13.32
C ASP A 25 -10.11 9.55 12.47
N LEU A 26 -9.19 9.37 11.53
CA LEU A 26 -8.74 10.43 10.64
C LEU A 26 -9.11 10.11 9.19
N GLY A 27 -9.45 11.14 8.44
CA GLY A 27 -9.61 11.04 7.01
C GLY A 27 -8.27 11.28 6.34
N HIS A 28 -7.91 10.42 5.39
CA HIS A 28 -6.72 10.58 4.56
C HIS A 28 -7.14 10.75 3.11
N ARG A 29 -6.78 11.88 2.51
CA ARG A 29 -7.08 12.14 1.10
C ARG A 29 -5.94 11.61 0.24
N GLY A 30 -6.29 10.92 -0.86
CA GLY A 30 -5.31 10.35 -1.78
C GLY A 30 -4.91 8.93 -1.41
N SER A 31 -3.90 8.42 -2.12
CA SER A 31 -3.43 7.06 -1.95
C SER A 31 -2.60 6.90 -0.68
N LEU A 32 -2.43 5.66 -0.24
CA LEU A 32 -1.93 5.35 1.10
C LEU A 32 -0.93 4.21 1.07
N LEU A 33 0.16 4.33 1.81
CA LEU A 33 1.08 3.23 2.10
C LEU A 33 0.91 2.79 3.55
N GLY A 34 0.79 1.49 3.77
CA GLY A 34 0.90 0.89 5.09
C GLY A 34 2.20 0.11 5.17
N LEU A 35 3.08 0.49 6.08
CA LEU A 35 4.41 -0.07 6.23
C LEU A 35 4.68 -0.46 7.68
N PRO A 36 5.74 -1.25 7.94
CA PRO A 36 6.15 -1.50 9.32
C PRO A 36 6.34 -0.22 10.14
N SER A 37 6.87 0.84 9.53
CA SER A 37 7.09 2.12 10.20
C SER A 37 5.81 2.91 10.43
N GLY A 38 4.76 2.66 9.66
CA GLY A 38 3.51 3.39 9.81
C GLY A 38 2.75 3.60 8.51
N MET A 39 1.77 4.49 8.59
CA MET A 39 0.90 4.83 7.47
C MET A 39 1.39 6.13 6.83
N TRP A 40 1.59 6.13 5.53
CA TRP A 40 2.18 7.24 4.81
C TRP A 40 1.31 7.69 3.64
N ALA A 41 1.32 8.97 3.35
CA ALA A 41 0.74 9.46 2.09
C ALA A 41 1.55 8.89 0.92
N TRP A 42 0.86 8.56 -0.17
CA TRP A 42 1.47 7.97 -1.35
C TRP A 42 1.02 8.76 -2.57
N PRO A 43 1.92 9.54 -3.22
CA PRO A 43 1.51 10.50 -4.25
C PRO A 43 1.37 9.87 -5.63
N TYR A 44 0.60 8.80 -5.74
CA TYR A 44 0.33 8.12 -7.00
C TYR A 44 -1.17 7.89 -7.13
N ALA A 45 -1.68 7.96 -8.36
CA ALA A 45 -3.11 7.89 -8.60
C ALA A 45 -3.54 6.76 -9.52
N ALA A 46 -2.65 6.28 -10.38
CA ALA A 46 -3.02 5.30 -11.40
C ALA A 46 -1.97 4.19 -11.53
N PRO A 47 -2.40 2.97 -11.88
CA PRO A 47 -1.46 1.84 -12.06
C PRO A 47 -0.32 2.13 -13.04
N ALA A 48 -0.58 2.90 -14.09
CA ALA A 48 0.45 3.21 -15.10
C ALA A 48 1.63 4.00 -14.53
N GLU A 49 1.44 4.69 -13.39
CA GLU A 49 2.50 5.47 -12.75
C GLU A 49 3.43 4.62 -11.89
N LEU A 50 3.08 3.36 -11.63
CA LEU A 50 3.77 2.55 -10.65
C LEU A 50 5.03 1.91 -11.22
N ASP A 51 6.17 2.46 -10.83
CA ASP A 51 7.49 1.95 -11.15
C ASP A 51 8.25 1.70 -9.85
N GLU A 52 9.52 1.36 -9.93
CA GLU A 52 10.32 1.07 -8.76
C GLU A 52 10.41 2.27 -7.82
N ALA A 53 10.50 3.49 -8.35
CA ALA A 53 10.58 4.70 -7.55
C ALA A 53 9.31 4.90 -6.71
N ALA A 54 8.15 4.49 -7.21
CA ALA A 54 6.90 4.60 -6.48
C ALA A 54 6.90 3.76 -5.20
N PHE A 55 7.70 2.71 -5.16
CA PHE A 55 7.79 1.80 -4.01
C PHE A 55 9.08 1.97 -3.20
N ALA A 56 9.74 3.12 -3.32
CA ALA A 56 11.02 3.35 -2.62
C ALA A 56 10.91 3.09 -1.11
N ARG A 57 9.83 3.55 -0.46
CA ARG A 57 9.67 3.30 0.97
C ARG A 57 9.46 1.83 1.30
N VAL A 58 8.80 1.08 0.41
CA VAL A 58 8.61 -0.36 0.58
C VAL A 58 9.96 -1.07 0.56
N PHE A 59 10.79 -0.76 -0.44
CA PHE A 59 12.12 -1.36 -0.54
C PHE A 59 13.00 -0.99 0.64
N ALA A 60 12.88 0.23 1.16
CA ALA A 60 13.65 0.67 2.31
C ALA A 60 13.33 -0.15 3.57
N GLU A 61 12.14 -0.73 3.67
CA GLU A 61 11.73 -1.54 4.82
C GLU A 61 11.58 -3.03 4.47
N ALA A 62 12.15 -3.46 3.35
CA ALA A 62 11.94 -4.81 2.82
C ALA A 62 12.28 -5.92 3.80
N ASP A 63 13.26 -5.71 4.69
CA ASP A 63 13.65 -6.71 5.68
C ASP A 63 12.54 -7.07 6.65
N GLU A 64 11.53 -6.22 6.77
CA GLU A 64 10.41 -6.42 7.69
C GLU A 64 9.10 -6.73 6.97
N ILE A 65 9.16 -6.99 5.67
CA ILE A 65 7.98 -7.24 4.83
C ILE A 65 8.10 -8.58 4.14
N ASP A 66 7.13 -9.46 4.37
CA ASP A 66 7.01 -10.72 3.63
C ASP A 66 6.05 -10.58 2.46
N THR A 67 4.95 -9.86 2.67
CA THR A 67 3.89 -9.71 1.67
C THR A 67 3.55 -8.24 1.47
N LEU A 68 3.46 -7.84 0.21
CA LEU A 68 3.00 -6.51 -0.17
C LEU A 68 1.68 -6.63 -0.94
N LEU A 69 0.64 -6.03 -0.41
CA LEU A 69 -0.66 -5.94 -1.07
C LEU A 69 -0.66 -4.66 -1.90
N ILE A 70 -1.00 -4.75 -3.17
CA ILE A 70 -1.04 -3.57 -4.03
C ILE A 70 -2.47 -3.37 -4.51
N GLY A 71 -3.12 -2.34 -3.99
CA GLY A 71 -4.45 -1.94 -4.41
C GLY A 71 -4.39 -1.11 -5.67
N MET A 72 -4.84 -1.68 -6.78
CA MET A 72 -4.67 -1.11 -8.13
C MET A 72 -5.82 -0.18 -8.55
N GLY A 73 -6.66 0.22 -7.62
CA GLY A 73 -7.83 1.02 -7.91
C GLY A 73 -9.08 0.16 -7.93
N ARG A 74 -10.05 0.50 -8.78
CA ARG A 74 -11.32 -0.25 -8.85
C ARG A 74 -11.15 -1.65 -9.39
N ASP A 75 -10.24 -1.81 -10.35
CA ASP A 75 -10.05 -3.08 -11.06
C ASP A 75 -8.65 -3.60 -10.86
N ILE A 76 -8.50 -4.92 -11.07
CA ILE A 76 -7.20 -5.56 -10.98
C ILE A 76 -6.37 -5.15 -12.20
N ALA A 77 -5.14 -4.75 -11.96
CA ALA A 77 -4.15 -4.54 -13.02
C ALA A 77 -2.88 -5.31 -12.66
N GLY A 78 -2.19 -5.79 -13.66
CA GLY A 78 -0.96 -6.54 -13.46
C GLY A 78 0.22 -5.62 -13.17
N LEU A 79 1.25 -6.18 -12.54
CA LEU A 79 2.51 -5.48 -12.33
C LEU A 79 3.38 -5.57 -13.58
N LYS A 80 4.14 -4.51 -13.83
CA LYS A 80 5.17 -4.54 -14.87
C LYS A 80 6.20 -5.62 -14.50
N PRO A 81 6.69 -6.41 -15.49
CA PRO A 81 7.63 -7.51 -15.18
C PRO A 81 8.88 -7.06 -14.41
N ALA A 82 9.44 -5.91 -14.75
CA ALA A 82 10.63 -5.41 -14.06
C ALA A 82 10.34 -5.13 -12.57
N LEU A 83 9.15 -4.62 -12.27
CA LEU A 83 8.76 -4.34 -10.90
C LEU A 83 8.51 -5.62 -10.12
N ARG A 84 7.86 -6.59 -10.73
CA ARG A 84 7.64 -7.91 -10.13
C ARG A 84 8.97 -8.56 -9.77
N GLU A 85 9.95 -8.48 -10.67
CA GLU A 85 11.27 -9.02 -10.40
C GLU A 85 12.00 -8.28 -9.27
N ALA A 86 11.84 -6.96 -9.20
CA ALA A 86 12.46 -6.17 -8.12
C ALA A 86 11.92 -6.60 -6.75
N PHE A 87 10.61 -6.85 -6.64
CA PHE A 87 10.03 -7.34 -5.38
C PHE A 87 10.56 -8.73 -5.04
N ARG A 88 10.60 -9.62 -6.04
CA ARG A 88 11.12 -10.98 -5.85
C ARG A 88 12.56 -10.94 -5.33
N ALA A 89 13.38 -10.09 -5.93
CA ALA A 89 14.78 -9.96 -5.52
C ALA A 89 14.92 -9.42 -4.09
N ALA A 90 13.95 -8.63 -3.64
CA ALA A 90 13.93 -8.09 -2.28
C ALA A 90 13.30 -9.05 -1.26
N GLY A 91 12.86 -10.22 -1.70
CA GLY A 91 12.24 -11.22 -0.81
C GLY A 91 10.79 -10.91 -0.48
N ILE A 92 10.13 -10.08 -1.28
CA ILE A 92 8.74 -9.67 -1.06
C ILE A 92 7.82 -10.38 -2.04
N VAL A 93 6.75 -10.99 -1.52
CA VAL A 93 5.66 -11.50 -2.34
C VAL A 93 4.68 -10.37 -2.59
N ALA A 94 4.62 -9.89 -3.84
CA ALA A 94 3.74 -8.79 -4.22
C ALA A 94 2.44 -9.33 -4.81
N GLU A 95 1.31 -8.85 -4.30
CA GLU A 95 -0.01 -9.33 -4.71
C GLU A 95 -0.88 -8.15 -5.14
N PRO A 96 -1.00 -7.92 -6.46
CA PRO A 96 -1.89 -6.88 -6.98
C PRO A 96 -3.34 -7.34 -6.92
N MET A 97 -4.22 -6.41 -6.55
CA MET A 97 -5.67 -6.66 -6.46
C MET A 97 -6.40 -5.32 -6.49
N ALA A 98 -7.72 -5.34 -6.53
CA ALA A 98 -8.50 -4.11 -6.41
C ALA A 98 -8.29 -3.51 -5.01
N THR A 99 -8.33 -2.18 -4.92
CA THR A 99 -8.06 -1.48 -3.66
C THR A 99 -8.95 -1.97 -2.51
N GLY A 100 -10.23 -2.18 -2.75
CA GLY A 100 -11.13 -2.66 -1.69
C GLY A 100 -10.72 -4.02 -1.13
N ALA A 101 -10.31 -4.94 -2.01
CA ALA A 101 -9.83 -6.25 -1.58
C ALA A 101 -8.51 -6.13 -0.81
N ALA A 102 -7.62 -5.25 -1.27
CA ALA A 102 -6.35 -5.03 -0.60
C ALA A 102 -6.54 -4.45 0.80
N ALA A 103 -7.46 -3.50 0.95
CA ALA A 103 -7.76 -2.91 2.25
C ALA A 103 -8.29 -3.95 3.24
N ARG A 104 -9.21 -4.81 2.79
CA ARG A 104 -9.74 -5.89 3.64
C ARG A 104 -8.66 -6.89 4.02
N THR A 105 -7.82 -7.28 3.07
CA THR A 105 -6.73 -8.23 3.33
C THR A 105 -5.71 -7.63 4.29
N TRP A 106 -5.39 -6.35 4.11
CA TRP A 106 -4.52 -5.61 5.03
C TRP A 106 -5.03 -5.73 6.47
N ASN A 107 -6.31 -5.46 6.68
CA ASN A 107 -6.89 -5.51 8.02
C ASN A 107 -6.76 -6.90 8.64
N ILE A 108 -7.00 -7.96 7.85
CA ILE A 108 -6.88 -9.33 8.33
C ILE A 108 -5.43 -9.64 8.72
N LEU A 109 -4.47 -9.32 7.84
CA LEU A 109 -3.07 -9.67 8.06
C LEU A 109 -2.46 -8.84 9.21
N VAL A 110 -2.84 -7.58 9.34
CA VAL A 110 -2.42 -6.76 10.49
C VAL A 110 -2.96 -7.35 11.78
N GLY A 111 -4.23 -7.75 11.79
CA GLY A 111 -4.86 -8.39 12.95
C GLY A 111 -4.16 -9.69 13.34
N GLU A 112 -3.59 -10.40 12.37
CA GLU A 112 -2.83 -11.64 12.60
C GLU A 112 -1.35 -11.38 12.91
N ARG A 113 -0.95 -10.12 13.00
CA ARG A 113 0.43 -9.71 13.27
C ARG A 113 1.42 -10.21 12.21
N ARG A 114 0.96 -10.27 10.94
CA ARG A 114 1.82 -10.69 9.83
C ARG A 114 2.73 -9.54 9.41
N ARG A 115 3.83 -9.89 8.75
CA ARG A 115 4.80 -8.92 8.21
C ARG A 115 4.30 -8.44 6.86
N VAL A 116 3.31 -7.56 6.89
CA VAL A 116 2.58 -7.11 5.72
C VAL A 116 2.81 -5.62 5.46
N ALA A 117 2.85 -5.27 4.19
CA ALA A 117 2.78 -3.89 3.73
C ALA A 117 1.65 -3.76 2.72
N ALA A 118 1.17 -2.55 2.52
CA ALA A 118 0.13 -2.27 1.53
C ALA A 118 0.42 -0.96 0.82
N ALA A 119 0.20 -0.96 -0.49
CA ALA A 119 0.30 0.24 -1.32
C ALA A 119 -1.04 0.36 -2.04
N LEU A 120 -1.86 1.32 -1.62
CA LEU A 120 -3.26 1.39 -1.99
C LEU A 120 -3.56 2.65 -2.79
N LEU A 121 -3.91 2.47 -4.07
CA LEU A 121 -4.39 3.59 -4.87
C LEU A 121 -5.79 3.97 -4.42
N ALA A 122 -6.04 5.26 -4.27
CA ALA A 122 -7.34 5.77 -3.90
C ALA A 122 -8.36 5.51 -5.00
N VAL A 123 -9.61 5.31 -4.61
CA VAL A 123 -10.73 5.14 -5.55
C VAL A 123 -11.78 6.20 -5.29
N PRO A 124 -12.55 6.62 -6.35
CA PRO A 124 -13.60 7.61 -6.19
C PRO A 124 -14.67 7.25 -5.18
#